data_2d540bdb74785306c5143592ed701a93
#
_entry.id   2d540bdb74785306c5143592ed701a93
#
_cell.length_a   1.000
_cell.length_b   1.000
_cell.length_c   1.000
_cell.angle_alpha   90.00
_cell.angle_beta   90.00
_cell.angle_gamma   90.00
#
_symmetry.space_group_name_H-M   'P 1'
#
loop_
_entity.id
_entity.type
_entity.pdbx_description
1 polymer ?
#
loop_
_entity_poly.entity_id
_entity_poly.type
_entity_poly.pdbx_seq_one_letter_code
_entity_poly.pdbx_strand_id
1 'polypeptide(L)'
;MVPRFIILLSVATLVLLGLHYYVFERTSRYLALGPTEQRMLKLVLGALFVLVWTAMPLGRLLTMDGARPLFYAAFVWLGTLVLLSVGLLFGDIARWVSSVLPLDEGRRAWLVTVAGRGSLGLGALLSGTALFEG
;
A
#
# COMPACT_ATOMS: atom_id res chain seq x y z
N MET A 1 -14.81 -25.68 12.11
CA MET A 1 -15.15 -24.43 11.41
C MET A 1 -14.50 -23.20 12.03
N VAL A 2 -14.62 -22.99 13.34
CA VAL A 2 -14.00 -21.85 14.03
C VAL A 2 -12.48 -21.77 13.85
N PRO A 3 -11.68 -22.86 13.94
CA PRO A 3 -10.22 -22.78 13.78
C PRO A 3 -9.79 -22.30 12.38
N ARG A 4 -10.49 -22.72 11.34
CA ARG A 4 -10.16 -22.32 9.95
C ARG A 4 -10.43 -20.83 9.74
N PHE A 5 -11.50 -20.33 10.32
CA PHE A 5 -11.84 -18.90 10.24
C PHE A 5 -10.80 -18.05 10.97
N ILE A 6 -10.36 -18.47 12.15
CA ILE A 6 -9.32 -17.77 12.92
C ILE A 6 -8.00 -17.77 12.16
N ILE A 7 -7.60 -18.89 11.58
CA ILE A 7 -6.37 -18.99 10.78
C ILE A 7 -6.45 -18.05 9.56
N LEU A 8 -7.56 -18.08 8.83
CA LEU A 8 -7.76 -17.23 7.68
C LEU A 8 -7.73 -15.74 8.04
N LEU A 9 -8.40 -15.37 9.12
CA LEU A 9 -8.42 -14.01 9.64
C LEU A 9 -7.02 -13.56 10.07
N SER A 10 -6.28 -14.43 10.75
CA SER A 10 -4.91 -14.15 11.19
C SER A 10 -3.98 -13.94 10.01
N VAL A 11 -4.04 -14.81 9.00
CA VAL A 11 -3.23 -14.69 7.78
C VAL A 11 -3.58 -13.40 7.04
N ALA A 12 -4.86 -13.11 6.87
CA ALA A 12 -5.32 -11.87 6.22
C ALA A 12 -4.83 -10.62 6.96
N THR A 13 -4.88 -10.63 8.29
CA THR A 13 -4.39 -9.52 9.12
C THR A 13 -2.89 -9.34 8.97
N LEU A 14 -2.13 -10.43 8.98
CA LEU A 14 -0.67 -10.39 8.81
C LEU A 14 -0.28 -9.87 7.42
N VAL A 15 -0.96 -10.33 6.38
CA VAL A 15 -0.72 -9.86 5.00
C VAL A 15 -1.04 -8.37 4.90
N LEU A 16 -2.18 -7.94 5.45
CA LEU A 16 -2.61 -6.55 5.43
C LEU A 16 -1.61 -5.65 6.18
N LEU A 17 -1.18 -6.08 7.36
CA LEU A 17 -0.19 -5.35 8.14
C LEU A 17 1.15 -5.27 7.41
N GLY A 18 1.59 -6.37 6.79
CA GLY A 18 2.80 -6.43 6.00
C GLY A 18 2.77 -5.48 4.81
N LEU A 19 1.64 -5.41 4.09
CA LEU A 19 1.47 -4.48 2.96
C LEU A 19 1.52 -3.01 3.42
N HIS A 20 0.87 -2.67 4.51
CA HIS A 20 0.92 -1.32 5.07
C HIS A 20 2.34 -0.94 5.50
N TYR A 21 3.04 -1.84 6.17
CA TYR A 21 4.43 -1.63 6.57
C TYR A 21 5.34 -1.49 5.36
N TYR A 22 5.17 -2.31 4.34
CA TYR A 22 5.94 -2.25 3.10
C TYR A 22 5.77 -0.90 2.39
N VAL A 23 4.53 -0.47 2.23
CA VAL A 23 4.23 0.84 1.62
C VAL A 23 4.82 1.98 2.44
N PHE A 24 4.69 1.93 3.76
CA PHE A 24 5.27 2.93 4.66
C PHE A 24 6.78 3.02 4.51
N GLU A 25 7.47 1.89 4.61
CA GLU A 25 8.93 1.84 4.55
C GLU A 25 9.47 2.32 3.20
N ARG A 26 8.89 1.83 2.11
CA ARG A 26 9.34 2.19 0.76
C ARG A 26 9.02 3.65 0.42
N THR A 27 7.84 4.13 0.76
CA THR A 27 7.47 5.53 0.53
C THR A 27 8.37 6.48 1.34
N SER A 28 8.62 6.17 2.60
CA SER A 28 9.52 6.97 3.46
C SER A 28 10.93 7.02 2.88
N ARG A 29 11.41 5.93 2.32
CA ARG A 29 12.75 5.81 1.74
C ARG A 29 12.86 6.57 0.42
N TYR A 30 11.90 6.38 -0.49
CA TYR A 30 11.95 6.98 -1.83
C TYR A 30 11.72 8.48 -1.82
N LEU A 31 10.86 8.98 -0.93
CA LEU A 31 10.58 10.40 -0.79
C LEU A 31 11.52 11.10 0.20
N ALA A 32 12.41 10.35 0.86
CA ALA A 32 13.33 10.87 1.89
C ALA A 32 12.59 11.72 2.94
N LEU A 33 11.51 11.17 3.49
CA LEU A 33 10.63 11.87 4.43
C LEU A 33 11.36 12.18 5.75
N GLY A 34 11.11 13.39 6.27
CA GLY A 34 11.58 13.79 7.60
C GLY A 34 10.81 13.08 8.72
N PRO A 35 11.29 13.20 9.99
CA PRO A 35 10.65 12.51 11.13
C PRO A 35 9.17 12.85 11.31
N THR A 36 8.79 14.12 11.11
CA THR A 36 7.40 14.57 11.23
C THR A 36 6.53 13.96 10.12
N GLU A 37 7.01 13.95 8.90
CA GLU A 37 6.32 13.39 7.73
C GLU A 37 6.14 11.89 7.86
N GLN A 38 7.15 11.17 8.34
CA GLN A 38 7.08 9.74 8.63
C GLN A 38 6.02 9.44 9.69
N ARG A 39 5.94 10.27 10.73
CA ARG A 39 4.93 10.13 11.78
C ARG A 39 3.52 10.32 11.23
N MET A 40 3.31 11.34 10.39
CA MET A 40 2.02 11.58 9.74
C MET A 40 1.62 10.42 8.83
N LEU A 41 2.53 9.93 8.02
CA LEU A 41 2.30 8.79 7.14
C LEU A 41 1.94 7.53 7.95
N LYS A 42 2.66 7.28 9.02
CA LYS A 42 2.39 6.15 9.93
C LYS A 42 1.00 6.25 10.55
N LEU A 43 0.58 7.43 10.98
CA LEU A 43 -0.75 7.66 11.55
C LEU A 43 -1.85 7.44 10.50
N VAL A 44 -1.67 7.97 9.29
CA VAL A 44 -2.62 7.80 8.19
C VAL A 44 -2.76 6.34 7.82
N LEU A 45 -1.64 5.64 7.62
CA LEU A 45 -1.65 4.21 7.28
C LEU A 45 -2.25 3.37 8.40
N GLY A 46 -1.94 3.70 9.66
CA GLY A 46 -2.52 3.05 10.82
C GLY A 46 -4.04 3.23 10.90
N ALA A 47 -4.53 4.45 10.64
CA ALA A 47 -5.96 4.74 10.59
C ALA A 47 -6.66 3.97 9.47
N LEU A 48 -6.05 3.89 8.29
CA LEU A 48 -6.58 3.14 7.15
C LEU A 48 -6.58 1.63 7.40
N PHE A 49 -5.56 1.11 8.08
CA PHE A 49 -5.51 -0.28 8.51
C PHE A 49 -6.68 -0.60 9.46
N VAL A 50 -6.90 0.24 10.46
CA VAL A 50 -8.01 0.10 11.41
C VAL A 50 -9.36 0.18 10.68
N LEU A 51 -9.50 1.09 9.72
CA LEU A 51 -10.71 1.22 8.90
C LEU A 51 -11.05 -0.10 8.19
N VAL A 52 -10.07 -0.69 7.51
CA VAL A 52 -10.28 -1.96 6.79
C VAL A 52 -10.61 -3.08 7.77
N TRP A 53 -9.88 -3.14 8.89
CA TRP A 53 -10.06 -4.20 9.88
C TRP A 53 -11.42 -4.12 10.57
N THR A 54 -11.93 -2.91 10.82
CA THR A 54 -13.22 -2.70 11.48
C THR A 54 -14.41 -2.73 10.53
N ALA A 55 -14.19 -2.56 9.23
CA ALA A 55 -15.27 -2.55 8.24
C ALA A 55 -16.10 -3.85 8.25
N MET A 56 -15.43 -5.00 8.35
CA MET A 56 -16.13 -6.29 8.35
C MET A 56 -17.05 -6.49 9.55
N PRO A 57 -16.59 -6.34 10.82
CA PRO A 57 -17.49 -6.51 11.96
C PRO A 57 -18.56 -5.43 12.04
N LEU A 58 -18.26 -4.19 11.68
CA LEU A 58 -19.23 -3.10 11.67
C LEU A 58 -20.33 -3.31 10.62
N GLY A 59 -19.99 -3.91 9.49
CA GLY A 59 -20.96 -4.23 8.45
C GLY A 59 -22.01 -5.25 8.88
N ARG A 60 -21.73 -6.06 9.91
CA ARG A 60 -22.70 -6.98 10.51
C ARG A 60 -23.62 -6.31 11.54
N LEU A 61 -23.13 -5.23 12.16
CA LEU A 61 -23.86 -4.51 13.20
C LEU A 61 -24.71 -3.38 12.64
N LEU A 62 -24.29 -2.77 11.54
CA LEU A 62 -24.97 -1.67 10.89
C LEU A 62 -25.92 -2.20 9.79
N THR A 63 -26.96 -1.42 9.49
CA THR A 63 -27.80 -1.68 8.33
C THR A 63 -26.98 -1.53 7.05
N MET A 64 -27.36 -2.24 6.00
CA MET A 64 -26.66 -2.21 4.71
C MET A 64 -26.44 -0.78 4.19
N ASP A 65 -27.40 0.10 4.36
CA ASP A 65 -27.32 1.48 3.90
C ASP A 65 -26.31 2.30 4.71
N GLY A 66 -26.24 2.08 6.03
CA GLY A 66 -25.28 2.76 6.92
C GLY A 66 -23.85 2.27 6.75
N ALA A 67 -23.68 0.99 6.40
CA ALA A 67 -22.35 0.38 6.21
C ALA A 67 -21.76 0.63 4.82
N ARG A 68 -22.59 0.98 3.84
CA ARG A 68 -22.17 1.13 2.44
C ARG A 68 -20.99 2.10 2.24
N PRO A 69 -20.99 3.33 2.77
CA PRO A 69 -19.85 4.23 2.60
C PRO A 69 -18.58 3.72 3.28
N LEU A 70 -18.71 3.03 4.41
CA LEU A 70 -17.58 2.44 5.11
C LEU A 70 -16.94 1.31 4.29
N PHE A 71 -17.73 0.41 3.74
CA PHE A 71 -17.26 -0.65 2.86
C PHE A 71 -16.62 -0.09 1.59
N TYR A 72 -17.25 0.91 0.99
CA TYR A 72 -16.71 1.56 -0.20
C TYR A 72 -15.31 2.13 0.08
N ALA A 73 -15.16 2.88 1.16
CA ALA A 73 -13.88 3.46 1.56
C ALA A 73 -12.83 2.38 1.82
N ALA A 74 -13.20 1.30 2.51
CA ALA A 74 -12.30 0.18 2.79
C ALA A 74 -11.84 -0.54 1.52
N PHE A 75 -12.75 -0.82 0.58
CA PHE A 75 -12.42 -1.48 -0.68
C PHE A 75 -11.58 -0.59 -1.59
N VAL A 76 -11.88 0.70 -1.66
CA VAL A 76 -11.07 1.66 -2.42
C VAL A 76 -9.66 1.71 -1.87
N TRP A 77 -9.51 1.75 -0.56
CA TRP A 77 -8.20 1.75 0.07
C TRP A 77 -7.44 0.43 -0.19
N LEU A 78 -8.12 -0.71 -0.06
CA LEU A 78 -7.50 -2.02 -0.36
C LEU A 78 -6.98 -2.09 -1.80
N GLY A 79 -7.79 -1.65 -2.76
CA GLY A 79 -7.38 -1.60 -4.15
C GLY A 79 -6.18 -0.67 -4.36
N THR A 80 -6.22 0.51 -3.76
CA THR A 80 -5.12 1.47 -3.79
C THR A 80 -3.85 0.88 -3.18
N LEU A 81 -3.96 0.23 -2.03
CA LEU A 81 -2.85 -0.41 -1.33
C LEU A 81 -2.19 -1.48 -2.19
N VAL A 82 -2.99 -2.33 -2.83
CA VAL A 82 -2.47 -3.39 -3.72
C VAL A 82 -1.75 -2.76 -4.92
N LEU A 83 -2.36 -1.76 -5.56
CA LEU A 83 -1.75 -1.09 -6.72
C LEU A 83 -0.46 -0.37 -6.35
N LEU A 84 -0.43 0.31 -5.20
CA LEU A 84 0.79 0.94 -4.69
C LEU A 84 1.88 -0.09 -4.41
N SER A 85 1.51 -1.20 -3.80
CA SER A 85 2.46 -2.29 -3.48
C SER A 85 3.04 -2.90 -4.76
N VAL A 86 2.23 -3.11 -5.78
CA VAL A 86 2.68 -3.61 -7.09
C VAL A 86 3.62 -2.60 -7.75
N GLY A 87 3.26 -1.32 -7.76
CA GLY A 87 4.11 -0.26 -8.31
C GLY A 87 5.48 -0.20 -7.61
N LEU A 88 5.47 -0.25 -6.28
CA LEU A 88 6.71 -0.26 -5.49
C LEU A 88 7.54 -1.52 -5.72
N LEU A 89 6.89 -2.67 -5.92
CA LEU A 89 7.57 -3.93 -6.23
C LEU A 89 8.30 -3.83 -7.58
N PHE A 90 7.68 -3.24 -8.59
CA PHE A 90 8.35 -2.99 -9.88
C PHE A 90 9.55 -2.07 -9.71
N GLY A 91 9.45 -1.05 -8.87
CA GLY A 91 10.57 -0.18 -8.52
C GLY A 91 11.71 -0.94 -7.85
N ASP A 92 11.40 -1.84 -6.94
CA ASP A 92 12.38 -2.68 -6.26
C ASP A 92 13.07 -3.64 -7.24
N ILE A 93 12.33 -4.26 -8.15
CA ILE A 93 12.87 -5.13 -9.20
C ILE A 93 13.81 -4.33 -10.11
N ALA A 94 13.41 -3.14 -10.52
CA ALA A 94 14.25 -2.27 -11.36
C ALA A 94 15.57 -1.90 -10.65
N ARG A 95 15.52 -1.60 -9.36
CA ARG A 95 16.69 -1.34 -8.54
C ARG A 95 17.61 -2.56 -8.45
N TRP A 96 17.03 -3.73 -8.23
CA TRP A 96 17.79 -4.98 -8.16
C TRP A 96 18.48 -5.27 -9.49
N VAL A 97 17.76 -5.15 -10.61
CA VAL A 97 18.32 -5.32 -11.96
C VAL A 97 19.45 -4.33 -12.19
N SER A 98 19.27 -3.05 -11.81
CA SER A 98 20.30 -2.02 -11.98
C SER A 98 21.56 -2.30 -11.13
N SER A 99 21.41 -2.98 -9.99
CA SER A 99 22.55 -3.34 -9.13
C SER A 99 23.38 -4.48 -9.71
N VAL A 100 22.79 -5.35 -10.53
CA VAL A 100 23.43 -6.50 -11.17
C VAL A 100 24.11 -6.09 -12.48
N LEU A 101 23.58 -5.07 -13.18
CA LEU A 101 24.14 -4.59 -14.44
C LEU A 101 25.40 -3.73 -14.20
N PRO A 102 26.43 -3.81 -15.08
CA PRO A 102 27.64 -3.00 -14.96
C PRO A 102 27.38 -1.56 -15.45
N LEU A 103 26.65 -0.79 -14.64
CA LEU A 103 26.34 0.61 -14.90
C LEU A 103 27.29 1.53 -14.13
N ASP A 104 27.59 2.71 -14.72
CA ASP A 104 28.30 3.77 -14.02
C ASP A 104 27.50 4.23 -12.79
N GLU A 105 28.21 4.72 -11.74
CA GLU A 105 27.56 5.17 -10.50
C GLU A 105 26.49 6.23 -10.76
N GLY A 106 26.74 7.18 -11.67
CA GLY A 106 25.79 8.22 -12.03
C GLY A 106 24.51 7.66 -12.66
N ARG A 107 24.66 6.71 -13.59
CA ARG A 107 23.52 6.04 -14.23
C ARG A 107 22.74 5.19 -13.24
N ARG A 108 23.44 4.49 -12.35
CA ARG A 108 22.82 3.68 -11.30
C ARG A 108 22.00 4.55 -10.35
N ALA A 109 22.58 5.66 -9.87
CA ALA A 109 21.89 6.60 -9.01
C ALA A 109 20.65 7.21 -9.70
N TRP A 110 20.79 7.59 -10.98
CA TRP A 110 19.68 8.11 -11.77
C TRP A 110 18.56 7.07 -11.93
N LEU A 111 18.89 5.83 -12.28
CA LEU A 111 17.91 4.74 -12.42
C LEU A 111 17.19 4.46 -11.12
N VAL A 112 17.90 4.42 -10.00
CA VAL A 112 17.30 4.20 -8.68
C VAL A 112 16.31 5.32 -8.33
N THR A 113 16.69 6.57 -8.60
CA THR A 113 15.82 7.73 -8.35
C THR A 113 14.59 7.70 -9.24
N VAL A 114 14.76 7.47 -10.54
CA VAL A 114 13.65 7.41 -11.50
C VAL A 114 12.75 6.22 -11.20
N ALA A 115 13.31 5.05 -10.91
CA ALA A 115 12.52 3.86 -10.58
C ALA A 115 11.71 4.06 -9.30
N GLY A 116 12.29 4.66 -8.25
CA GLY A 116 11.59 4.94 -7.01
C GLY A 116 10.44 5.92 -7.19
N ARG A 117 10.69 7.05 -7.83
CA ARG A 117 9.66 8.07 -8.11
C ARG A 117 8.65 7.59 -9.13
N GLY A 118 9.10 6.89 -10.18
CA GLY A 118 8.25 6.33 -11.20
C GLY A 118 7.30 5.28 -10.67
N SER A 119 7.75 4.41 -9.76
CA SER A 119 6.91 3.37 -9.15
C SER A 119 5.81 3.96 -8.28
N LEU A 120 6.10 5.00 -7.50
CA LEU A 120 5.10 5.71 -6.71
C LEU A 120 4.10 6.44 -7.62
N GLY A 121 4.59 7.10 -8.66
CA GLY A 121 3.75 7.78 -9.65
C GLY A 121 2.84 6.82 -10.40
N LEU A 122 3.37 5.67 -10.83
CA LEU A 122 2.61 4.64 -11.52
C LEU A 122 1.52 4.06 -10.61
N GLY A 123 1.85 3.74 -9.36
CA GLY A 123 0.88 3.24 -8.40
C GLY A 123 -0.24 4.24 -8.14
N ALA A 124 0.09 5.52 -7.96
CA ALA A 124 -0.88 6.58 -7.77
C ALA A 124 -1.78 6.77 -9.00
N LEU A 125 -1.19 6.72 -10.20
CA LEU A 125 -1.91 6.88 -11.47
C LEU A 125 -2.86 5.72 -11.72
N LEU A 126 -2.43 4.49 -11.50
CA LEU A 126 -3.27 3.29 -11.60
C LEU A 126 -4.43 3.33 -10.60
N SER A 127 -4.17 3.78 -9.37
CA SER A 127 -5.21 3.96 -8.35
C SER A 127 -6.22 5.02 -8.77
N GLY A 128 -5.75 6.14 -9.32
CA GLY A 128 -6.61 7.21 -9.81
C GLY A 128 -7.51 6.76 -10.97
N THR A 129 -6.97 6.05 -11.96
CA THR A 129 -7.74 5.52 -13.09
C THR A 129 -8.78 4.50 -12.63
N ALA A 130 -8.41 3.61 -11.71
CA ALA A 130 -9.34 2.64 -11.15
C ALA A 130 -10.53 3.30 -10.44
N LEU A 131 -10.31 4.42 -9.75
CA LEU A 131 -11.36 5.19 -9.10
C LEU A 131 -12.30 5.87 -10.10
N PHE A 132 -11.78 6.34 -11.23
CA PHE A 132 -12.59 7.00 -12.27
C PHE A 132 -13.38 6.01 -13.13
N GLU A 133 -12.88 4.81 -13.33
CA GLU A 133 -13.56 3.78 -14.10
C GLU A 133 -14.61 3.01 -13.30
N GLY A 134 -14.52 3.05 -12.00
CA GLY A 134 -15.48 2.41 -11.10
C GLY A 134 -16.67 3.27 -10.85
#